data_250a93bfee18cf8488ef37d4ba69d0a4
#
_entry.id   250a93bfee18cf8488ef37d4ba69d0a4
#
_cell.length_a   1.000
_cell.length_b   1.000
_cell.length_c   1.000
_cell.angle_alpha   90.00
_cell.angle_beta   90.00
_cell.angle_gamma   90.00
#
_symmetry.space_group_name_H-M   'P 1'
#
loop_
_entity.id
_entity.type
_entity.pdbx_description
1 polymer ?
#
loop_
_entity_poly.entity_id
_entity_poly.type
_entity_poly.pdbx_seq_one_letter_code
_entity_poly.pdbx_strand_id
1 'polypeptide(L)'
;MDFLVTQDLRPYVVEVNLGLPGGAQEYDLTSRVYNGRPSDVFPTIEAISRDVYGKPFREYFDSLPWLESLKPFKLWLDGEGPFPRAFHPALRLEDKWVQYQILSPLVPMPETRVFDPENRREAERFLGQKGRLVGKRRLGRGGRGFMLIDRTEDLAEETAREYGRLLQEWVDSRVGSYVFSVRSVAFGGRHVCLYANLASRAYSNHGILAHVESGDRLRLSEDRFNTRSFNQRSWEAGIWFGREEPAYLQHNLYEDEAATAALMLPGDVIAAIKEISVRIERFYESLDLAALPRAFFE
;
A
#
# COMPACT_ATOMS: atom_id res chain seq x y z
N MET A 1 -1.36 -5.25 1.89
CA MET A 1 -2.26 -4.96 0.76
C MET A 1 -2.90 -3.63 0.99
N ASP A 2 -2.94 -2.79 -0.03
CA ASP A 2 -3.53 -1.46 0.07
C ASP A 2 -4.85 -1.42 -0.70
N PHE A 3 -5.87 -0.93 -0.03
CA PHE A 3 -7.22 -0.79 -0.56
C PHE A 3 -7.62 0.69 -0.64
N LEU A 4 -8.35 1.03 -1.68
CA LEU A 4 -9.16 2.24 -1.73
C LEU A 4 -10.63 1.82 -1.60
N VAL A 5 -11.40 2.61 -0.89
CA VAL A 5 -12.84 2.38 -0.71
C VAL A 5 -13.59 3.54 -1.32
N THR A 6 -14.45 3.25 -2.28
CA THR A 6 -15.25 4.27 -2.98
C THR A 6 -16.32 4.89 -2.07
N GLN A 7 -16.95 5.97 -2.52
CA GLN A 7 -18.04 6.61 -1.81
C GLN A 7 -19.27 5.68 -1.67
N ASP A 8 -19.44 4.73 -2.58
CA ASP A 8 -20.47 3.67 -2.52
C ASP A 8 -19.96 2.41 -1.80
N LEU A 9 -18.91 2.55 -0.99
CA LEU A 9 -18.39 1.57 -0.05
C LEU A 9 -17.82 0.29 -0.71
N ARG A 10 -17.35 0.38 -1.95
CA ARG A 10 -16.69 -0.75 -2.64
C ARG A 10 -15.18 -0.72 -2.41
N PRO A 11 -14.58 -1.78 -1.86
CA PRO A 11 -13.15 -1.88 -1.72
C PRO A 11 -12.48 -2.33 -3.04
N TYR A 12 -11.40 -1.65 -3.41
CA TYR A 12 -10.53 -1.98 -4.54
C TYR A 12 -9.10 -2.19 -4.05
N VAL A 13 -8.48 -3.29 -4.45
CA VAL A 13 -7.05 -3.54 -4.23
C VAL A 13 -6.24 -2.69 -5.19
N VAL A 14 -5.29 -1.91 -4.70
CA VAL A 14 -4.45 -1.05 -5.54
C VAL A 14 -2.98 -1.42 -5.53
N GLU A 15 -2.54 -2.16 -4.52
CA GLU A 15 -1.17 -2.61 -4.37
C GLU A 15 -1.06 -3.76 -3.36
N VAL A 16 -0.14 -4.70 -3.62
CA VAL A 16 0.25 -5.75 -2.68
C VAL A 16 1.75 -5.65 -2.45
N ASN A 17 2.16 -5.53 -1.20
CA ASN A 17 3.57 -5.45 -0.83
C ASN A 17 4.05 -6.81 -0.32
N LEU A 18 5.20 -7.28 -0.80
CA LEU A 18 5.84 -8.49 -0.29
C LEU A 18 6.54 -8.23 1.06
N GLY A 19 6.51 -9.23 1.91
CA GLY A 19 7.16 -9.22 3.21
C GLY A 19 6.41 -8.36 4.24
N LEU A 20 7.05 -8.05 5.33
CA LEU A 20 6.51 -7.15 6.35
C LEU A 20 6.42 -5.74 5.75
N PRO A 21 5.21 -5.22 5.57
CA PRO A 21 5.08 -3.84 5.15
C PRO A 21 5.61 -2.91 6.25
N GLY A 22 6.40 -1.91 5.88
CA GLY A 22 6.87 -0.88 6.82
C GLY A 22 5.74 -0.29 7.66
N GLY A 23 4.56 -0.15 7.06
CA GLY A 23 3.36 0.31 7.75
C GLY A 23 2.90 -0.53 8.95
N ALA A 24 3.26 -1.81 9.05
CA ALA A 24 2.94 -2.59 10.24
C ALA A 24 3.77 -2.13 11.46
N GLN A 25 5.03 -1.76 11.23
CA GLN A 25 5.88 -1.19 12.28
C GLN A 25 5.40 0.22 12.66
N GLU A 26 5.04 1.03 11.68
CA GLU A 26 4.47 2.36 11.88
C GLU A 26 3.19 2.29 12.70
N TYR A 27 2.32 1.33 12.39
CA TYR A 27 1.08 1.12 13.13
C TYR A 27 1.34 0.70 14.58
N ASP A 28 2.26 -0.26 14.83
CA ASP A 28 2.63 -0.67 16.18
C ASP A 28 3.22 0.49 16.99
N LEU A 29 4.10 1.28 16.36
CA LEU A 29 4.68 2.44 17.00
C LEU A 29 3.63 3.51 17.31
N THR A 30 2.72 3.78 16.39
CA THR A 30 1.59 4.70 16.61
C THR A 30 0.78 4.26 17.81
N SER A 31 0.47 2.95 17.92
CA SER A 31 -0.23 2.41 19.07
C SER A 31 0.53 2.61 20.38
N ARG A 32 1.85 2.37 20.39
CA ARG A 32 2.69 2.58 21.60
C ARG A 32 2.72 4.04 22.02
N VAL A 33 2.85 4.95 21.06
CA VAL A 33 2.98 6.38 21.33
C VAL A 33 1.66 7.00 21.80
N TYR A 34 0.53 6.64 21.16
CA TYR A 34 -0.75 7.31 21.39
C TYR A 34 -1.70 6.54 22.30
N ASN A 35 -1.63 5.22 22.31
CA ASN A 35 -2.49 4.38 23.15
C ASN A 35 -1.76 3.81 24.39
N GLY A 36 -0.44 4.09 24.52
CA GLY A 36 0.37 3.62 25.62
C GLY A 36 0.63 2.11 25.65
N ARG A 37 0.24 1.38 24.57
CA ARG A 37 0.40 -0.08 24.45
C ARG A 37 0.78 -0.48 23.02
N PRO A 38 1.52 -1.58 22.85
CA PRO A 38 1.79 -2.13 21.52
C PRO A 38 0.47 -2.55 20.85
N SER A 39 0.49 -2.58 19.52
CA SER A 39 -0.57 -3.22 18.73
C SER A 39 -0.49 -4.74 18.83
N ASP A 40 -1.56 -5.43 18.45
CA ASP A 40 -1.59 -6.89 18.40
C ASP A 40 -0.99 -7.47 17.10
N VAL A 41 -0.43 -6.62 16.23
CA VAL A 41 0.10 -7.04 14.92
C VAL A 41 1.19 -8.11 15.05
N PHE A 42 2.25 -7.79 15.78
CA PHE A 42 3.38 -8.71 15.92
C PHE A 42 3.08 -9.95 16.77
N PRO A 43 2.37 -9.84 17.91
CA PRO A 43 1.90 -11.03 18.62
C PRO A 43 1.02 -11.94 17.76
N THR A 44 0.14 -11.37 16.93
CA THR A 44 -0.70 -12.14 16.02
C THR A 44 0.12 -12.85 14.93
N ILE A 45 1.06 -12.15 14.31
CA ILE A 45 1.97 -12.74 13.32
C ILE A 45 2.79 -13.89 13.94
N GLU A 46 3.32 -13.68 15.14
CA GLU A 46 4.10 -14.71 15.85
C GLU A 46 3.24 -15.95 16.16
N ALA A 47 2.00 -15.76 16.63
CA ALA A 47 1.08 -16.84 16.91
C ALA A 47 0.73 -17.64 15.64
N ILE A 48 0.42 -16.94 14.54
CA ILE A 48 0.14 -17.58 13.24
C ILE A 48 1.37 -18.34 12.74
N SER A 49 2.57 -17.74 12.84
CA SER A 49 3.79 -18.39 12.39
C SER A 49 4.05 -19.71 13.09
N ARG A 50 3.87 -19.74 14.40
CA ARG A 50 4.02 -20.98 15.18
C ARG A 50 2.96 -22.03 14.83
N ASP A 51 1.72 -21.59 14.65
CA ASP A 51 0.61 -22.49 14.36
C ASP A 51 0.67 -23.08 12.94
N VAL A 52 0.97 -22.25 11.94
CA VAL A 52 0.93 -22.66 10.53
C VAL A 52 2.26 -23.26 10.06
N TYR A 53 3.38 -22.66 10.45
CA TYR A 53 4.71 -23.04 9.95
C TYR A 53 5.58 -23.75 11.00
N GLY A 54 5.11 -23.91 12.25
CA GLY A 54 5.82 -24.57 13.32
C GLY A 54 7.09 -23.84 13.81
N LYS A 55 7.25 -22.57 13.45
CA LYS A 55 8.47 -21.77 13.72
C LYS A 55 8.12 -20.40 14.28
N PRO A 56 9.02 -19.79 15.08
CA PRO A 56 8.95 -18.35 15.37
C PRO A 56 8.95 -17.55 14.09
N PHE A 57 8.23 -16.42 14.06
CA PHE A 57 8.12 -15.59 12.86
C PHE A 57 9.48 -15.15 12.31
N ARG A 58 10.42 -14.78 13.16
CA ARG A 58 11.76 -14.39 12.73
C ARG A 58 12.48 -15.49 11.97
N GLU A 59 12.42 -16.73 12.48
CA GLU A 59 13.05 -17.88 11.84
C GLU A 59 12.38 -18.22 10.51
N TYR A 60 11.04 -18.16 10.48
CA TYR A 60 10.29 -18.33 9.23
C TYR A 60 10.69 -17.27 8.21
N PHE A 61 10.67 -15.99 8.60
CA PHE A 61 10.96 -14.88 7.71
C PHE A 61 12.38 -14.97 7.15
N ASP A 62 13.36 -15.21 8.02
CA ASP A 62 14.77 -15.32 7.60
C ASP A 62 15.02 -16.57 6.70
N SER A 63 14.10 -17.55 6.67
CA SER A 63 14.17 -18.72 5.77
C SER A 63 13.56 -18.49 4.37
N LEU A 64 12.96 -17.32 4.10
CA LEU A 64 12.31 -17.06 2.82
C LEU A 64 13.38 -16.86 1.70
N PRO A 65 13.33 -17.66 0.63
CA PRO A 65 14.39 -17.69 -0.37
C PRO A 65 14.55 -16.38 -1.16
N TRP A 66 13.50 -15.56 -1.21
CA TRP A 66 13.50 -14.27 -1.93
C TRP A 66 14.01 -13.10 -1.08
N LEU A 67 14.19 -13.28 0.22
CA LEU A 67 14.54 -12.20 1.13
C LEU A 67 15.91 -11.60 0.83
N GLU A 68 16.89 -12.44 0.49
CA GLU A 68 18.23 -11.97 0.11
C GLU A 68 18.23 -11.09 -1.15
N SER A 69 17.32 -11.38 -2.07
CA SER A 69 17.16 -10.59 -3.30
C SER A 69 16.38 -9.31 -3.08
N LEU A 70 15.50 -9.26 -2.09
CA LEU A 70 14.59 -8.15 -1.86
C LEU A 70 15.33 -6.87 -1.43
N LYS A 71 16.32 -6.97 -0.55
CA LYS A 71 17.06 -5.80 -0.06
C LYS A 71 17.83 -5.07 -1.17
N PRO A 72 18.69 -5.71 -1.97
CA PRO A 72 19.37 -5.04 -3.07
C PRO A 72 18.40 -4.52 -4.14
N PHE A 73 17.29 -5.22 -4.37
CA PHE A 73 16.25 -4.75 -5.28
C PHE A 73 15.59 -3.46 -4.78
N LYS A 74 15.26 -3.37 -3.49
CA LYS A 74 14.70 -2.14 -2.89
C LYS A 74 15.69 -0.98 -2.91
N LEU A 75 16.97 -1.22 -2.63
CA LEU A 75 18.01 -0.19 -2.74
C LEU A 75 18.14 0.34 -4.18
N TRP A 76 18.09 -0.54 -5.16
CA TRP A 76 18.08 -0.11 -6.56
C TRP A 76 16.84 0.74 -6.90
N LEU A 77 15.64 0.33 -6.47
CA LEU A 77 14.42 1.11 -6.67
C LEU A 77 14.48 2.51 -6.03
N ASP A 78 15.21 2.65 -4.95
CA ASP A 78 15.43 3.92 -4.25
C ASP A 78 16.58 4.74 -4.86
N GLY A 79 17.28 4.22 -5.87
CA GLY A 79 18.44 4.87 -6.49
C GLY A 79 19.72 4.79 -5.65
N GLU A 80 19.73 3.97 -4.60
CA GLU A 80 20.84 3.83 -3.65
C GLU A 80 21.80 2.68 -3.98
N GLY A 81 21.56 1.94 -5.05
CA GLY A 81 22.37 0.78 -5.42
C GLY A 81 22.30 0.43 -6.90
N PRO A 82 23.21 -0.43 -7.38
CA PRO A 82 23.19 -0.93 -8.74
C PRO A 82 22.02 -1.90 -8.94
N PHE A 83 21.64 -2.08 -10.20
CA PHE A 83 20.69 -3.12 -10.59
C PHE A 83 21.21 -4.50 -10.14
N PRO A 84 20.41 -5.29 -9.41
CA PRO A 84 20.83 -6.61 -8.96
C PRO A 84 21.15 -7.54 -10.14
N ARG A 85 22.21 -8.33 -10.02
CA ARG A 85 22.61 -9.28 -11.07
C ARG A 85 21.76 -10.54 -11.13
N ALA A 86 21.07 -10.86 -10.05
CA ALA A 86 20.21 -12.01 -9.94
C ALA A 86 18.98 -11.67 -9.09
N PHE A 87 17.83 -12.21 -9.48
CA PHE A 87 16.56 -12.05 -8.78
C PHE A 87 15.95 -13.40 -8.46
N HIS A 88 15.32 -13.45 -7.33
CA HIS A 88 14.36 -14.50 -7.09
C HIS A 88 13.05 -14.19 -7.86
N PRO A 89 12.44 -15.17 -8.57
CA PRO A 89 11.22 -14.92 -9.35
C PRO A 89 10.06 -14.28 -8.59
N ALA A 90 9.99 -14.47 -7.27
CA ALA A 90 8.99 -13.83 -6.42
C ALA A 90 9.04 -12.29 -6.49
N LEU A 91 10.18 -11.68 -6.84
CA LEU A 91 10.28 -10.23 -6.98
C LEU A 91 9.47 -9.68 -8.16
N ARG A 92 9.04 -10.52 -9.10
CA ARG A 92 8.07 -10.13 -10.15
C ARG A 92 6.77 -9.62 -9.53
N LEU A 93 6.44 -10.09 -8.32
CA LEU A 93 5.26 -9.65 -7.57
C LEU A 93 5.39 -8.23 -7.00
N GLU A 94 6.56 -7.59 -7.06
CA GLU A 94 6.71 -6.17 -6.76
C GLU A 94 6.34 -5.26 -7.96
N ASP A 95 6.17 -5.83 -9.16
CA ASP A 95 5.71 -5.11 -10.35
C ASP A 95 4.18 -4.99 -10.34
N LYS A 96 3.67 -3.76 -10.24
CA LYS A 96 2.23 -3.48 -10.16
C LYS A 96 1.44 -3.94 -11.39
N TRP A 97 2.09 -4.04 -12.56
CA TRP A 97 1.44 -4.60 -13.75
C TRP A 97 1.28 -6.11 -13.64
N VAL A 98 2.30 -6.80 -13.17
CA VAL A 98 2.20 -8.25 -12.87
C VAL A 98 1.11 -8.50 -11.85
N GLN A 99 1.07 -7.71 -10.75
CA GLN A 99 0.00 -7.81 -9.75
C GLN A 99 -1.39 -7.64 -10.39
N TYR A 100 -1.56 -6.62 -11.23
CA TYR A 100 -2.85 -6.40 -11.90
C TYR A 100 -3.25 -7.59 -12.78
N GLN A 101 -2.33 -8.11 -13.60
CA GLN A 101 -2.60 -9.22 -14.49
C GLN A 101 -3.05 -10.49 -13.76
N ILE A 102 -2.45 -10.80 -12.61
CA ILE A 102 -2.75 -12.02 -11.86
C ILE A 102 -3.90 -11.87 -10.87
N LEU A 103 -4.13 -10.66 -10.35
CA LEU A 103 -5.13 -10.44 -9.30
C LEU A 103 -6.46 -9.88 -9.82
N SER A 104 -6.49 -9.12 -10.91
CA SER A 104 -7.74 -8.53 -11.41
C SER A 104 -8.83 -9.55 -11.79
N PRO A 105 -8.51 -10.81 -12.17
CA PRO A 105 -9.52 -11.85 -12.35
C PRO A 105 -10.09 -12.40 -11.03
N LEU A 106 -9.42 -12.15 -9.90
CA LEU A 106 -9.74 -12.77 -8.61
C LEU A 106 -10.42 -11.80 -7.65
N VAL A 107 -10.04 -10.52 -7.71
CA VAL A 107 -10.47 -9.50 -6.75
C VAL A 107 -10.73 -8.17 -7.47
N PRO A 108 -11.58 -7.30 -6.91
CA PRO A 108 -11.79 -5.96 -7.46
C PRO A 108 -10.48 -5.16 -7.48
N MET A 109 -10.08 -4.73 -8.67
CA MET A 109 -8.96 -3.80 -8.89
C MET A 109 -9.41 -2.69 -9.83
N PRO A 110 -8.92 -1.46 -9.68
CA PRO A 110 -9.19 -0.40 -10.64
C PRO A 110 -8.62 -0.79 -12.01
N GLU A 111 -9.35 -0.51 -13.10
CA GLU A 111 -8.85 -0.80 -14.43
C GLU A 111 -7.49 -0.15 -14.65
N THR A 112 -6.53 -0.96 -15.07
CA THR A 112 -5.13 -0.53 -15.21
C THR A 112 -4.61 -0.92 -16.59
N ARG A 113 -3.85 -0.02 -17.22
CA ARG A 113 -3.20 -0.22 -18.52
C ARG A 113 -1.76 0.19 -18.47
N VAL A 114 -0.92 -0.42 -19.27
CA VAL A 114 0.45 0.06 -19.50
C VAL A 114 0.35 1.30 -20.40
N PHE A 115 1.04 2.37 -20.01
CA PHE A 115 1.16 3.56 -20.84
C PHE A 115 2.26 3.35 -21.89
N ASP A 116 1.86 3.40 -23.15
CA ASP A 116 2.75 3.41 -24.30
C ASP A 116 2.84 4.83 -24.86
N PRO A 117 3.99 5.50 -24.74
CA PRO A 117 4.18 6.85 -25.29
C PRO A 117 3.98 6.91 -26.81
N GLU A 118 4.28 5.82 -27.53
CA GLU A 118 4.10 5.73 -28.97
C GLU A 118 2.62 5.60 -29.37
N ASN A 119 1.79 5.09 -28.45
CA ASN A 119 0.35 4.94 -28.65
C ASN A 119 -0.48 5.83 -27.72
N ARG A 120 -0.14 7.11 -27.67
CA ARG A 120 -0.84 8.10 -26.83
C ARG A 120 -2.35 8.14 -27.02
N ARG A 121 -2.84 7.86 -28.23
CA ARG A 121 -4.29 7.82 -28.52
C ARG A 121 -5.05 6.80 -27.66
N GLU A 122 -4.43 5.72 -27.28
CA GLU A 122 -5.05 4.74 -26.39
C GLU A 122 -5.21 5.29 -24.97
N ALA A 123 -4.19 5.98 -24.47
CA ALA A 123 -4.24 6.67 -23.18
C ALA A 123 -5.31 7.78 -23.16
N GLU A 124 -5.43 8.56 -24.24
CA GLU A 124 -6.45 9.60 -24.40
C GLU A 124 -7.87 9.00 -24.41
N ARG A 125 -8.05 7.87 -25.11
CA ARG A 125 -9.35 7.14 -25.07
C ARG A 125 -9.67 6.63 -23.69
N PHE A 126 -8.68 6.10 -22.97
CA PHE A 126 -8.88 5.60 -21.61
C PHE A 126 -9.24 6.75 -20.66
N LEU A 127 -8.55 7.89 -20.76
CA LEU A 127 -8.90 9.10 -20.02
C LEU A 127 -10.33 9.58 -20.34
N GLY A 128 -10.70 9.61 -21.61
CA GLY A 128 -12.06 9.99 -22.03
C GLY A 128 -13.15 9.04 -21.49
N GLN A 129 -12.86 7.75 -21.33
CA GLN A 129 -13.80 6.78 -20.76
C GLN A 129 -13.95 6.91 -19.24
N LYS A 130 -12.87 7.21 -18.52
CA LYS A 130 -12.83 7.22 -17.05
C LYS A 130 -12.95 8.63 -16.45
N GLY A 131 -12.71 9.67 -17.23
CA GLY A 131 -12.73 11.06 -16.82
C GLY A 131 -11.48 11.50 -16.03
N ARG A 132 -10.92 10.61 -15.22
CA ARG A 132 -9.71 10.83 -14.42
C ARG A 132 -8.90 9.56 -14.30
N LEU A 133 -7.59 9.68 -14.40
CA LEU A 133 -6.65 8.58 -14.23
C LEU A 133 -5.57 8.92 -13.21
N VAL A 134 -4.87 7.87 -12.80
CA VAL A 134 -3.65 7.95 -12.00
C VAL A 134 -2.50 7.39 -12.82
N GLY A 135 -1.44 8.19 -12.99
CA GLY A 135 -0.16 7.72 -13.48
C GLY A 135 0.67 7.15 -12.33
N LYS A 136 1.19 5.94 -12.51
CA LYS A 136 2.04 5.24 -11.53
C LYS A 136 3.24 4.62 -12.22
N ARG A 137 4.36 4.48 -11.50
CA ARG A 137 5.45 3.61 -11.94
C ARG A 137 5.05 2.14 -11.75
N ARG A 138 5.43 1.26 -12.67
CA ARG A 138 5.29 -0.20 -12.47
C ARG A 138 6.03 -0.65 -11.22
N LEU A 139 7.26 -0.17 -11.09
CA LEU A 139 8.11 -0.35 -9.91
C LEU A 139 8.22 0.98 -9.19
N GLY A 140 7.98 1.01 -7.90
CA GLY A 140 8.08 2.25 -7.13
C GLY A 140 7.48 2.13 -5.75
N ARG A 141 7.93 3.00 -4.86
CA ARG A 141 7.56 3.06 -3.46
C ARG A 141 7.28 4.51 -3.07
N GLY A 142 6.54 4.70 -1.98
CA GLY A 142 6.38 6.02 -1.37
C GLY A 142 5.69 7.06 -2.24
N GLY A 143 4.81 6.68 -3.18
CA GLY A 143 4.13 7.62 -4.06
C GLY A 143 5.03 8.27 -5.12
N ARG A 144 6.29 7.88 -5.25
CA ARG A 144 7.20 8.42 -6.27
C ARG A 144 6.65 8.13 -7.68
N GLY A 145 6.57 9.18 -8.51
CA GLY A 145 6.05 9.09 -9.86
C GLY A 145 4.52 8.94 -9.94
N PHE A 146 3.82 9.16 -8.83
CA PHE A 146 2.37 9.29 -8.84
C PHE A 146 1.97 10.65 -9.41
N MET A 147 1.00 10.66 -10.31
CA MET A 147 0.38 11.90 -10.77
C MET A 147 -1.10 11.68 -11.09
N LEU A 148 -1.89 12.71 -10.84
CA LEU A 148 -3.27 12.78 -11.33
C LEU A 148 -3.26 13.22 -12.79
N ILE A 149 -4.13 12.63 -13.58
CA ILE A 149 -4.29 12.89 -15.00
C ILE A 149 -5.76 13.23 -15.22
N ASP A 150 -6.03 14.51 -15.35
CA ASP A 150 -7.38 15.04 -15.59
C ASP A 150 -7.57 15.48 -17.04
N ARG A 151 -6.46 15.77 -17.74
CA ARG A 151 -6.47 16.28 -19.11
C ARG A 151 -5.42 15.58 -19.97
N THR A 152 -5.58 15.65 -21.26
CA THR A 152 -4.66 15.03 -22.23
C THR A 152 -3.24 15.62 -22.16
N GLU A 153 -3.10 16.88 -21.74
CA GLU A 153 -1.80 17.54 -21.56
C GLU A 153 -1.00 16.92 -20.40
N ASP A 154 -1.69 16.32 -19.41
CA ASP A 154 -1.07 15.67 -18.27
C ASP A 154 -0.39 14.34 -18.67
N LEU A 155 -0.68 13.82 -19.88
CA LEU A 155 -0.04 12.63 -20.46
C LEU A 155 1.32 12.99 -21.07
N ALA A 156 2.21 13.59 -20.29
CA ALA A 156 3.52 14.04 -20.79
C ALA A 156 4.47 12.83 -21.02
N GLU A 157 5.14 12.82 -22.19
CA GLU A 157 6.06 11.74 -22.60
C GLU A 157 7.25 11.56 -21.64
N GLU A 158 7.73 12.65 -21.04
CA GLU A 158 8.92 12.65 -20.16
C GLU A 158 8.74 11.77 -18.94
N THR A 159 7.52 11.60 -18.47
CA THR A 159 7.22 10.80 -17.28
C THR A 159 7.08 9.32 -17.56
N ALA A 160 7.03 8.89 -18.83
CA ALA A 160 6.81 7.51 -19.23
C ALA A 160 8.08 6.65 -19.24
N ARG A 161 9.26 7.27 -19.30
CA ARG A 161 10.53 6.59 -19.56
C ARG A 161 11.18 5.92 -18.37
N GLU A 162 10.79 6.26 -17.14
CA GLU A 162 11.42 5.72 -15.94
C GLU A 162 10.57 4.61 -15.32
N TYR A 163 11.09 3.38 -15.30
CA TYR A 163 10.48 2.16 -14.70
C TYR A 163 9.11 1.76 -15.24
N GLY A 164 8.80 2.09 -16.48
CA GLY A 164 7.49 1.86 -17.09
C GLY A 164 6.38 2.61 -16.32
N ARG A 165 5.36 3.03 -17.03
CA ARG A 165 4.24 3.75 -16.44
C ARG A 165 2.95 2.94 -16.59
N LEU A 166 2.14 2.99 -15.57
CA LEU A 166 0.77 2.52 -15.59
C LEU A 166 -0.19 3.71 -15.58
N LEU A 167 -1.27 3.57 -16.31
CA LEU A 167 -2.46 4.38 -16.18
C LEU A 167 -3.51 3.54 -15.47
N GLN A 168 -4.01 4.04 -14.37
CA GLN A 168 -5.02 3.36 -13.58
C GLN A 168 -6.24 4.27 -13.41
N GLU A 169 -7.42 3.69 -13.48
CA GLU A 169 -8.67 4.37 -13.15
C GLU A 169 -8.58 5.01 -11.77
N TRP A 170 -9.06 6.26 -11.67
CA TRP A 170 -9.17 6.94 -10.39
C TRP A 170 -10.27 6.31 -9.53
N VAL A 171 -9.93 5.94 -8.32
CA VAL A 171 -10.88 5.53 -7.28
C VAL A 171 -11.02 6.68 -6.29
N ASP A 172 -12.21 7.24 -6.17
CA ASP A 172 -12.48 8.32 -5.23
C ASP A 172 -12.67 7.75 -3.81
N SER A 173 -11.59 7.76 -3.06
CA SER A 173 -11.54 7.32 -1.66
C SER A 173 -11.31 8.51 -0.75
N ARG A 174 -12.27 9.44 -0.74
CA ARG A 174 -12.21 10.66 0.06
C ARG A 174 -13.20 10.67 1.20
N VAL A 175 -12.78 11.32 2.28
CA VAL A 175 -13.61 11.68 3.42
C VAL A 175 -13.34 13.13 3.74
N GLY A 176 -14.31 14.01 3.49
CA GLY A 176 -14.09 15.45 3.52
C GLY A 176 -12.97 15.86 2.56
N SER A 177 -11.97 16.57 3.05
CA SER A 177 -10.79 17.00 2.28
C SER A 177 -9.66 15.96 2.24
N TYR A 178 -9.82 14.83 2.90
CA TYR A 178 -8.77 13.81 3.01
C TYR A 178 -9.01 12.64 2.06
N VAL A 179 -7.92 12.13 1.52
CA VAL A 179 -7.88 10.84 0.83
C VAL A 179 -7.46 9.79 1.85
N PHE A 180 -8.11 8.64 1.86
CA PHE A 180 -7.69 7.54 2.71
C PHE A 180 -7.46 6.26 1.91
N SER A 181 -6.57 5.45 2.43
CA SER A 181 -6.39 4.06 2.02
C SER A 181 -6.49 3.16 3.24
N VAL A 182 -6.95 1.94 3.03
CA VAL A 182 -6.98 0.93 4.08
C VAL A 182 -5.88 -0.07 3.80
N ARG A 183 -5.00 -0.26 4.76
CA ARG A 183 -3.97 -1.29 4.69
C ARG A 183 -4.41 -2.51 5.48
N SER A 184 -4.40 -3.65 4.82
CA SER A 184 -4.71 -4.94 5.40
C SER A 184 -3.48 -5.82 5.35
N VAL A 185 -3.20 -6.50 6.46
CA VAL A 185 -2.13 -7.48 6.58
C VAL A 185 -2.75 -8.85 6.72
N ALA A 186 -2.34 -9.79 5.86
CA ALA A 186 -2.67 -11.20 5.96
C ALA A 186 -1.38 -12.01 5.97
N PHE A 187 -1.38 -13.13 6.69
CA PHE A 187 -0.23 -13.99 6.85
C PHE A 187 -0.69 -15.41 7.22
N GLY A 188 -0.11 -16.44 6.60
CA GLY A 188 -0.43 -17.84 6.87
C GLY A 188 -1.91 -18.17 6.65
N GLY A 189 -2.52 -17.63 5.59
CA GLY A 189 -3.92 -17.84 5.27
C GLY A 189 -4.90 -17.14 6.23
N ARG A 190 -4.44 -16.22 7.07
CA ARG A 190 -5.25 -15.54 8.10
C ARG A 190 -5.07 -14.04 8.04
N HIS A 191 -6.12 -13.31 8.40
CA HIS A 191 -6.05 -11.87 8.57
C HIS A 191 -5.34 -11.52 9.89
N VAL A 192 -4.42 -10.54 9.82
CA VAL A 192 -3.63 -10.09 10.98
C VAL A 192 -4.18 -8.78 11.53
N CYS A 193 -4.20 -7.74 10.71
CA CYS A 193 -4.67 -6.43 11.14
C CYS A 193 -5.16 -5.60 9.97
N LEU A 194 -5.91 -4.57 10.31
CA LEU A 194 -6.44 -3.56 9.38
C LEU A 194 -6.23 -2.18 9.99
N TYR A 195 -5.72 -1.25 9.20
CA TYR A 195 -5.61 0.15 9.60
C TYR A 195 -5.74 1.08 8.38
N ALA A 196 -6.11 2.31 8.61
CA ALA A 196 -6.22 3.30 7.55
C ALA A 196 -5.05 4.30 7.59
N ASN A 197 -4.72 4.78 6.42
CA ASN A 197 -3.77 5.86 6.21
C ASN A 197 -4.52 7.03 5.56
N LEU A 198 -4.54 8.18 6.23
CA LEU A 198 -5.22 9.38 5.78
C LEU A 198 -4.21 10.43 5.36
N ALA A 199 -4.45 11.03 4.23
CA ALA A 199 -3.59 12.06 3.68
C ALA A 199 -4.41 13.26 3.16
N SER A 200 -3.85 14.46 3.31
CA SER A 200 -4.45 15.68 2.75
C SER A 200 -4.28 15.76 1.22
N ARG A 201 -3.49 14.88 0.62
CA ARG A 201 -3.24 14.82 -0.83
C ARG A 201 -3.37 13.40 -1.33
N ALA A 202 -3.95 13.25 -2.52
CA ALA A 202 -4.26 11.98 -3.15
C ALA A 202 -3.07 11.03 -3.39
N TYR A 203 -1.85 11.51 -3.29
CA TYR A 203 -0.62 10.75 -3.58
C TYR A 203 0.35 10.69 -2.40
N SER A 204 -0.11 11.05 -1.22
CA SER A 204 0.72 10.97 -0.03
C SER A 204 0.58 9.60 0.61
N ASN A 205 1.68 8.87 0.72
CA ASN A 205 1.76 7.65 1.53
C ASN A 205 1.92 7.94 3.02
N HIS A 206 2.06 9.21 3.34
CA HIS A 206 2.32 9.67 4.68
C HIS A 206 1.07 10.36 5.16
N GLY A 207 0.28 9.67 5.85
CA GLY A 207 -0.93 10.15 6.45
C GLY A 207 -0.93 9.85 7.93
N ILE A 208 -1.99 10.25 8.56
CA ILE A 208 -2.28 9.89 9.92
C ILE A 208 -2.80 8.46 9.91
N LEU A 209 -2.21 7.62 10.73
CA LEU A 209 -2.68 6.25 10.91
C LEU A 209 -3.92 6.25 11.79
N ALA A 210 -4.95 5.60 11.32
CA ALA A 210 -6.19 5.44 12.04
C ALA A 210 -6.40 3.96 12.38
N HIS A 211 -6.81 3.71 13.61
CA HIS A 211 -7.19 2.38 14.03
C HIS A 211 -8.54 1.99 13.44
N VAL A 212 -8.61 0.79 12.87
CA VAL A 212 -9.87 0.16 12.51
C VAL A 212 -10.14 -0.90 13.55
N GLU A 213 -10.82 -0.50 14.61
CA GLU A 213 -11.26 -1.42 15.64
C GLU A 213 -12.76 -1.71 15.47
N SER A 214 -13.21 -2.87 15.90
CA SER A 214 -14.62 -3.28 15.96
C SER A 214 -15.46 -3.22 14.68
N GLY A 215 -14.92 -2.76 13.58
CA GLY A 215 -15.63 -2.76 12.31
C GLY A 215 -16.50 -1.56 12.00
N ASP A 216 -16.70 -0.64 12.94
CA ASP A 216 -17.71 0.40 12.79
C ASP A 216 -17.12 1.80 12.58
N ARG A 217 -15.90 2.05 13.04
CA ARG A 217 -15.28 3.36 12.96
C ARG A 217 -13.77 3.28 12.84
N LEU A 218 -13.22 4.11 11.95
CA LEU A 218 -11.80 4.43 11.98
C LEU A 218 -11.55 5.27 13.23
N ARG A 219 -10.86 4.70 14.23
CA ARG A 219 -10.44 5.47 15.38
C ARG A 219 -9.10 6.11 15.06
N LEU A 220 -9.09 7.41 15.04
CA LEU A 220 -7.87 8.19 15.13
C LEU A 220 -7.31 8.02 16.55
N SER A 221 -5.99 8.04 16.69
CA SER A 221 -5.38 8.11 18.02
C SER A 221 -5.92 9.35 18.75
N GLU A 222 -6.23 9.23 20.02
CA GLU A 222 -6.90 10.29 20.80
C GLU A 222 -6.08 11.57 20.97
N ASP A 223 -4.76 11.48 20.75
CA ASP A 223 -3.86 12.62 20.82
C ASP A 223 -3.67 13.31 19.48
N ARG A 224 -3.52 14.62 19.53
CA ARG A 224 -3.19 15.46 18.38
C ARG A 224 -1.90 14.97 17.71
N PHE A 225 -2.04 14.34 16.56
CA PHE A 225 -0.93 13.79 15.83
C PHE A 225 -0.12 14.90 15.17
N ASN A 226 1.03 15.18 15.73
CA ASN A 226 2.02 16.04 15.15
C ASN A 226 3.14 15.18 14.59
N THR A 227 3.31 15.19 13.28
CA THR A 227 4.34 14.39 12.58
C THR A 227 5.74 14.65 13.09
N ARG A 228 6.03 15.90 13.39
CA ARG A 228 7.36 16.26 13.90
C ARG A 228 7.63 15.56 15.24
N SER A 229 6.65 15.55 16.13
CA SER A 229 6.75 14.83 17.40
C SER A 229 6.77 13.32 17.20
N PHE A 230 6.03 12.80 16.22
CA PHE A 230 6.04 11.38 15.88
C PHE A 230 7.40 10.95 15.34
N ASN A 231 7.96 11.67 14.37
CA ASN A 231 9.28 11.37 13.81
C ASN A 231 10.39 11.45 14.87
N GLN A 232 10.34 12.43 15.75
CA GLN A 232 11.28 12.55 16.84
C GLN A 232 11.19 11.36 17.82
N ARG A 233 9.98 11.00 18.25
CA ARG A 233 9.76 9.85 19.14
C ARG A 233 10.10 8.53 18.50
N SER A 234 9.87 8.39 17.20
CA SER A 234 10.26 7.22 16.41
C SER A 234 11.76 7.07 16.34
N TRP A 235 12.46 8.17 16.16
CA TRP A 235 13.91 8.22 16.17
C TRP A 235 14.47 7.81 17.54
N GLU A 236 13.94 8.37 18.62
CA GLU A 236 14.29 8.02 20.00
C GLU A 236 14.01 6.53 20.32
N ALA A 237 12.96 5.97 19.73
CA ALA A 237 12.64 4.54 19.84
C ALA A 237 13.47 3.63 18.91
N GLY A 238 14.42 4.19 18.14
CA GLY A 238 15.26 3.45 17.22
C GLY A 238 14.53 2.99 15.95
N ILE A 239 13.39 3.57 15.62
CA ILE A 239 12.61 3.27 14.43
C ILE A 239 12.82 4.39 13.41
N TRP A 240 13.32 4.01 12.24
CA TRP A 240 13.69 4.96 11.21
C TRP A 240 12.63 5.05 10.10
N PHE A 241 12.13 6.25 9.83
CA PHE A 241 11.10 6.54 8.83
C PHE A 241 11.60 7.27 7.57
N GLY A 242 12.86 7.13 7.23
CA GLY A 242 13.43 7.79 6.07
C GLY A 242 14.04 9.17 6.38
N ARG A 243 14.82 9.70 5.43
CA ARG A 243 15.63 10.91 5.62
C ARG A 243 14.86 12.22 5.46
N GLU A 244 13.65 12.20 4.93
CA GLU A 244 12.89 13.41 4.64
C GLU A 244 11.76 13.56 5.63
N GLU A 245 11.72 14.68 6.33
CA GLU A 245 10.55 15.10 7.09
C GLU A 245 9.40 15.30 6.10
N PRO A 246 8.30 14.58 6.25
CA PRO A 246 7.17 14.78 5.37
C PRO A 246 6.50 16.12 5.67
N ALA A 247 6.79 17.14 4.86
CA ALA A 247 6.26 18.48 5.00
C ALA A 247 4.72 18.58 4.94
N TYR A 248 4.05 17.50 4.58
CA TYR A 248 2.61 17.42 4.36
C TYR A 248 1.82 16.96 5.59
N LEU A 249 2.45 16.54 6.65
CA LEU A 249 1.78 16.08 7.87
C LEU A 249 1.54 17.23 8.87
N GLN A 250 1.45 18.45 8.40
CA GLN A 250 1.14 19.61 9.24
C GLN A 250 -0.37 19.74 9.55
N HIS A 251 -1.21 18.90 8.96
CA HIS A 251 -2.63 18.93 9.23
C HIS A 251 -3.00 18.12 10.47
N ASN A 252 -3.64 18.79 11.37
CA ASN A 252 -4.27 18.19 12.53
C ASN A 252 -5.69 17.73 12.15
N LEU A 253 -5.86 16.45 11.87
CA LEU A 253 -7.17 15.87 11.55
C LEU A 253 -8.22 16.08 12.64
N TYR A 254 -7.79 16.26 13.88
CA TYR A 254 -8.70 16.52 14.99
C TYR A 254 -9.38 17.90 14.94
N GLU A 255 -8.86 18.80 14.12
CA GLU A 255 -9.51 20.10 13.87
C GLU A 255 -10.65 19.99 12.86
N ASP A 256 -10.75 18.87 12.15
CA ASP A 256 -11.83 18.58 11.21
C ASP A 256 -12.77 17.50 11.78
N GLU A 257 -13.68 17.95 12.66
CA GLU A 257 -14.68 17.06 13.28
C GLU A 257 -15.59 16.39 12.24
N ALA A 258 -15.87 17.06 11.12
CA ALA A 258 -16.73 16.53 10.07
C ALA A 258 -16.03 15.39 9.32
N ALA A 259 -14.73 15.54 9.00
CA ALA A 259 -13.94 14.48 8.40
C ALA A 259 -13.80 13.28 9.35
N THR A 260 -13.54 13.54 10.62
CA THR A 260 -13.43 12.51 11.66
C THR A 260 -14.72 11.74 11.86
N ALA A 261 -15.86 12.43 11.86
CA ALA A 261 -17.18 11.81 12.00
C ALA A 261 -17.60 10.98 10.77
N ALA A 262 -17.14 11.38 9.57
CA ALA A 262 -17.46 10.71 8.31
C ALA A 262 -16.61 9.46 8.05
N LEU A 263 -15.52 9.25 8.80
CA LEU A 263 -14.63 8.09 8.68
C LEU A 263 -15.26 6.84 9.29
N MET A 264 -16.34 6.36 8.69
CA MET A 264 -17.01 5.13 9.08
C MET A 264 -16.89 4.11 7.96
N LEU A 265 -16.26 2.96 8.23
CA LEU A 265 -16.35 1.80 7.37
C LEU A 265 -17.34 0.81 7.98
N PRO A 266 -18.42 0.46 7.27
CA PRO A 266 -19.36 -0.56 7.69
C PRO A 266 -18.69 -1.91 7.92
N GLY A 267 -19.24 -2.72 8.83
CA GLY A 267 -18.67 -4.01 9.20
C GLY A 267 -18.59 -5.01 8.03
N ASP A 268 -19.51 -4.94 7.08
CA ASP A 268 -19.52 -5.74 5.85
C ASP A 268 -18.37 -5.35 4.90
N VAL A 269 -18.06 -4.06 4.78
CA VAL A 269 -16.91 -3.57 4.00
C VAL A 269 -15.59 -4.08 4.60
N ILE A 270 -15.47 -4.01 5.92
CA ILE A 270 -14.30 -4.52 6.64
C ILE A 270 -14.18 -6.04 6.47
N ALA A 271 -15.30 -6.76 6.58
CA ALA A 271 -15.32 -8.21 6.35
C ALA A 271 -14.88 -8.55 4.90
N ALA A 272 -15.36 -7.80 3.91
CA ALA A 272 -14.95 -7.97 2.52
C ALA A 272 -13.45 -7.71 2.32
N ILE A 273 -12.89 -6.66 2.92
CA ILE A 273 -11.45 -6.37 2.85
C ILE A 273 -10.63 -7.51 3.47
N LYS A 274 -11.04 -8.02 4.63
CA LYS A 274 -10.38 -9.16 5.30
C LYS A 274 -10.42 -10.42 4.43
N GLU A 275 -11.58 -10.73 3.86
CA GLU A 275 -11.76 -11.90 2.99
C GLU A 275 -10.88 -11.79 1.74
N ILE A 276 -10.90 -10.63 1.05
CA ILE A 276 -10.07 -10.38 -0.12
C ILE A 276 -8.58 -10.54 0.24
N SER A 277 -8.16 -10.02 1.38
CA SER A 277 -6.76 -10.09 1.82
C SER A 277 -6.29 -11.52 2.04
N VAL A 278 -7.10 -12.34 2.70
CA VAL A 278 -6.81 -13.77 2.93
C VAL A 278 -6.81 -14.54 1.60
N ARG A 279 -7.73 -14.20 0.68
CA ARG A 279 -7.79 -14.81 -0.66
C ARG A 279 -6.52 -14.54 -1.47
N ILE A 280 -6.05 -13.28 -1.48
CA ILE A 280 -4.82 -12.90 -2.18
C ILE A 280 -3.60 -13.61 -1.58
N GLU A 281 -3.51 -13.65 -0.26
CA GLU A 281 -2.38 -14.28 0.42
C GLU A 281 -2.30 -15.77 0.10
N ARG A 282 -3.41 -16.52 0.21
CA ARG A 282 -3.49 -17.92 -0.18
C ARG A 282 -3.18 -18.14 -1.65
N PHE A 283 -3.63 -17.25 -2.52
CA PHE A 283 -3.30 -17.31 -3.94
C PHE A 283 -1.79 -17.15 -4.15
N TYR A 284 -1.14 -16.19 -3.46
CA TYR A 284 0.31 -16.00 -3.56
C TYR A 284 1.10 -17.20 -3.03
N GLU A 285 0.65 -17.86 -1.98
CA GLU A 285 1.27 -19.09 -1.48
C GLU A 285 1.18 -20.26 -2.49
N SER A 286 0.13 -20.28 -3.31
CA SER A 286 -0.12 -21.34 -4.30
C SER A 286 0.48 -21.04 -5.69
N LEU A 287 1.08 -19.87 -5.90
CA LEU A 287 1.57 -19.47 -7.22
C LEU A 287 2.77 -20.29 -7.68
N ASP A 288 2.69 -20.75 -8.93
CA ASP A 288 3.87 -21.15 -9.67
C ASP A 288 4.63 -19.89 -10.15
N LEU A 289 5.70 -19.56 -9.46
CA LEU A 289 6.52 -18.39 -9.76
C LEU A 289 7.14 -18.44 -11.15
N ALA A 290 7.31 -19.63 -11.75
CA ALA A 290 7.83 -19.77 -13.11
C ALA A 290 6.80 -19.36 -14.17
N ALA A 291 5.52 -19.50 -13.86
CA ALA A 291 4.41 -19.14 -14.74
C ALA A 291 4.02 -17.65 -14.66
N LEU A 292 4.64 -16.87 -13.77
CA LEU A 292 4.35 -15.43 -13.66
C LEU A 292 4.71 -14.67 -14.95
N PRO A 293 3.92 -13.64 -15.32
CA PRO A 293 4.27 -12.71 -16.38
C PRO A 293 5.65 -12.08 -16.16
N ARG A 294 6.32 -11.73 -17.24
CA ARG A 294 7.60 -11.01 -17.16
C ARG A 294 7.40 -9.65 -16.49
N ALA A 295 8.32 -9.33 -15.60
CA ALA A 295 8.36 -8.04 -14.96
C ALA A 295 9.10 -7.01 -15.83
N PHE A 296 8.93 -5.74 -15.51
CA PHE A 296 9.57 -4.64 -16.26
C PHE A 296 11.11 -4.69 -16.22
N PHE A 297 11.69 -5.32 -15.22
CA PHE A 297 13.13 -5.41 -15.03
C PHE A 297 13.78 -6.65 -15.68
N GLU A 298 13.03 -7.47 -16.38
CA GLU A 298 13.50 -8.62 -17.19
C GLU A 298 13.55 -8.25 -18.67
#